data_3b3f6dd78b66bd971c2600bec2ff7afd
#
_entry.id   3b3f6dd78b66bd971c2600bec2ff7afd
#
_cell.length_a   1.000
_cell.length_b   1.000
_cell.length_c   1.000
_cell.angle_alpha   90.00
_cell.angle_beta   90.00
_cell.angle_gamma   90.00
#
_symmetry.space_group_name_H-M   'P 1'
#
loop_
_entity.id
_entity.type
_entity.pdbx_description
1 polymer ?
#
loop_
_entity_poly.entity_id
_entity_poly.type
_entity_poly.pdbx_seq_one_letter_code
_entity_poly.pdbx_strand_id
1 'polypeptide(L)'
;TENKIEQYADLVSRIEEVTAESEQTADALKSVEKRLADMAVLMKHVATYQKTKPVYDAYRKAKSKERYRAGHERDIILHEAAAKALKTAGITKLPNPATLQKEYEALQAQKEALYADYGKLKKKVREYDVIKQNIDSILQTGKQPERGKETERG
;
A
#
# COMPACT_ATOMS: atom_id res chain seq x y z
N THR A 1 36.38 -19.77 19.67
CA THR A 1 36.41 -19.33 18.28
C THR A 1 35.29 -19.95 17.47
N GLU A 2 35.07 -21.22 17.59
CA GLU A 2 33.97 -21.85 16.90
C GLU A 2 32.65 -21.24 17.32
N ASN A 3 32.46 -20.98 18.61
CA ASN A 3 31.26 -20.37 19.12
C ASN A 3 31.05 -18.97 18.54
N LYS A 4 32.12 -18.21 18.39
CA LYS A 4 32.02 -16.87 17.83
C LYS A 4 31.62 -16.91 16.36
N ILE A 5 32.15 -17.88 15.61
CA ILE A 5 31.81 -18.07 14.20
C ILE A 5 30.35 -18.46 14.07
N GLU A 6 29.88 -19.37 14.93
CA GLU A 6 28.48 -19.79 14.93
C GLU A 6 27.56 -18.63 15.29
N GLN A 7 27.94 -17.82 16.28
CA GLN A 7 27.14 -16.66 16.66
C GLN A 7 27.07 -15.62 15.55
N TYR A 8 28.16 -15.44 14.84
CA TYR A 8 28.21 -14.51 13.71
C TYR A 8 27.31 -15.02 12.58
N ALA A 9 27.36 -16.31 12.28
CA ALA A 9 26.52 -16.91 11.25
C ALA A 9 25.04 -16.78 11.61
N ASP A 10 24.70 -16.99 12.91
CA ASP A 10 23.33 -16.81 13.37
C ASP A 10 22.88 -15.37 13.20
N LEU A 11 23.75 -14.41 13.49
CA LEU A 11 23.43 -13.00 13.33
C LEU A 11 23.16 -12.67 11.87
N VAL A 12 23.99 -13.15 10.96
CA VAL A 12 23.81 -12.93 9.53
C VAL A 12 22.48 -13.53 9.07
N SER A 13 22.14 -14.74 9.54
CA SER A 13 20.87 -15.37 9.21
C SER A 13 19.69 -14.53 9.70
N ARG A 14 19.80 -13.98 10.92
CA ARG A 14 18.72 -13.15 11.45
C ARG A 14 18.56 -11.86 10.66
N ILE A 15 19.66 -11.27 10.24
CA ILE A 15 19.62 -10.06 9.40
C ILE A 15 18.90 -10.37 8.09
N GLU A 16 19.21 -11.52 7.49
CA GLU A 16 18.57 -11.93 6.25
C GLU A 16 17.06 -12.14 6.43
N GLU A 17 16.67 -12.81 7.53
CA GLU A 17 15.27 -13.04 7.84
C GLU A 17 14.51 -11.75 8.05
N VAL A 18 15.05 -10.84 8.85
CA VAL A 18 14.38 -9.59 9.16
C VAL A 18 14.31 -8.69 7.92
N THR A 19 15.37 -8.71 7.11
CA THR A 19 15.37 -7.95 5.85
C THR A 19 14.30 -8.48 4.90
N ALA A 20 14.18 -9.81 4.79
CA ALA A 20 13.16 -10.42 3.95
C ALA A 20 11.75 -10.08 4.45
N GLU A 21 11.52 -10.14 5.76
CA GLU A 21 10.24 -9.75 6.34
C GLU A 21 9.92 -8.29 6.06
N SER A 22 10.92 -7.41 6.17
CA SER A 22 10.76 -5.99 5.88
C SER A 22 10.34 -5.77 4.43
N GLU A 23 10.96 -6.50 3.50
CA GLU A 23 10.62 -6.40 2.08
C GLU A 23 9.23 -6.93 1.79
N GLN A 24 8.86 -8.04 2.42
CA GLN A 24 7.51 -8.59 2.27
C GLN A 24 6.46 -7.63 2.80
N THR A 25 6.74 -6.99 3.93
CA THR A 25 5.83 -6.01 4.52
C THR A 25 5.70 -4.78 3.62
N ALA A 26 6.81 -4.33 3.02
CA ALA A 26 6.77 -3.21 2.07
C ALA A 26 5.92 -3.56 0.85
N ASP A 27 6.03 -4.78 0.35
CA ASP A 27 5.23 -5.24 -0.79
C ASP A 27 3.75 -5.32 -0.42
N ALA A 28 3.45 -5.82 0.77
CA ALA A 28 2.08 -5.87 1.28
C ALA A 28 1.49 -4.46 1.41
N LEU A 29 2.30 -3.50 1.88
CA LEU A 29 1.88 -2.10 1.97
C LEU A 29 1.52 -1.54 0.60
N LYS A 30 2.36 -1.78 -0.40
CA LYS A 30 2.10 -1.30 -1.77
C LYS A 30 0.80 -1.89 -2.30
N SER A 31 0.58 -3.18 -2.05
CA SER A 31 -0.63 -3.86 -2.49
C SER A 31 -1.88 -3.27 -1.84
N VAL A 32 -1.83 -3.03 -0.54
CA VAL A 32 -2.96 -2.44 0.20
C VAL A 32 -3.22 -1.02 -0.27
N GLU A 33 -2.15 -0.24 -0.48
CA GLU A 33 -2.29 1.14 -0.96
C GLU A 33 -2.94 1.19 -2.34
N LYS A 34 -2.56 0.25 -3.22
CA LYS A 34 -3.18 0.17 -4.54
C LYS A 34 -4.66 -0.18 -4.42
N ARG A 35 -4.98 -1.15 -3.56
CA ARG A 35 -6.37 -1.54 -3.34
C ARG A 35 -7.21 -0.40 -2.76
N LEU A 36 -6.61 0.40 -1.86
CA LEU A 36 -7.28 1.57 -1.32
C LEU A 36 -7.58 2.60 -2.41
N ALA A 37 -6.60 2.85 -3.28
CA ALA A 37 -6.79 3.79 -4.39
C ALA A 37 -7.87 3.31 -5.35
N ASP A 38 -7.86 2.01 -5.70
CA ASP A 38 -8.86 1.43 -6.59
C ASP A 38 -10.25 1.49 -5.95
N MET A 39 -10.32 1.21 -4.64
CA MET A 39 -11.57 1.27 -3.91
C MET A 39 -12.13 2.68 -3.84
N ALA A 40 -11.27 3.67 -3.63
CA ALA A 40 -11.70 5.08 -3.60
C ALA A 40 -12.30 5.50 -4.94
N VAL A 41 -11.69 5.08 -6.04
CA VAL A 41 -12.21 5.36 -7.37
C VAL A 41 -13.56 4.68 -7.58
N LEU A 42 -13.67 3.41 -7.19
CA LEU A 42 -14.92 2.67 -7.30
C LEU A 42 -16.04 3.34 -6.50
N MET A 43 -15.75 3.73 -5.25
CA MET A 43 -16.72 4.39 -4.39
C MET A 43 -17.21 5.70 -5.01
N LYS A 44 -16.30 6.43 -5.64
CA LYS A 44 -16.65 7.68 -6.32
C LYS A 44 -17.60 7.43 -7.49
N HIS A 45 -17.32 6.41 -8.29
CA HIS A 45 -18.19 6.09 -9.44
C HIS A 45 -19.56 5.60 -8.97
N VAL A 46 -19.60 4.79 -7.92
CA VAL A 46 -20.86 4.30 -7.35
C VAL A 46 -21.69 5.48 -6.84
N ALA A 47 -21.05 6.41 -6.12
CA ALA A 47 -21.74 7.59 -5.58
C ALA A 47 -22.28 8.47 -6.71
N THR A 48 -21.47 8.71 -7.74
CA THR A 48 -21.88 9.50 -8.90
C THR A 48 -23.05 8.84 -9.62
N TYR A 49 -22.96 7.52 -9.83
CA TYR A 49 -24.02 6.76 -10.50
C TYR A 49 -25.33 6.89 -9.74
N GLN A 50 -25.31 6.68 -8.43
CA GLN A 50 -26.51 6.75 -7.62
C GLN A 50 -27.09 8.17 -7.57
N LYS A 51 -26.25 9.16 -7.46
CA LYS A 51 -26.69 10.56 -7.40
C LYS A 51 -27.35 11.00 -8.70
N THR A 52 -26.85 10.54 -9.83
CA THR A 52 -27.33 10.97 -11.15
C THR A 52 -28.39 10.03 -11.73
N LYS A 53 -28.64 8.89 -11.10
CA LYS A 53 -29.59 7.91 -11.61
C LYS A 53 -31.00 8.47 -11.80
N PRO A 54 -31.60 9.25 -10.86
CA PRO A 54 -32.93 9.77 -11.07
C PRO A 54 -33.03 10.64 -12.33
N VAL A 55 -32.01 11.46 -12.60
CA VAL A 55 -31.98 12.30 -13.80
C VAL A 55 -31.89 11.45 -15.05
N TYR A 56 -31.04 10.43 -15.02
CA TYR A 56 -30.86 9.55 -16.17
C TYR A 56 -32.11 8.72 -16.46
N ASP A 57 -32.78 8.23 -15.43
CA ASP A 57 -34.03 7.46 -15.59
C ASP A 57 -35.11 8.35 -16.21
N ALA A 58 -35.20 9.60 -15.75
CA ALA A 58 -36.14 10.55 -16.30
C ALA A 58 -35.81 10.88 -17.78
N TYR A 59 -34.54 10.97 -18.09
CA TYR A 59 -34.06 11.18 -19.46
C TYR A 59 -34.53 10.03 -20.36
N ARG A 60 -34.37 8.80 -19.91
CA ARG A 60 -34.77 7.63 -20.70
C ARG A 60 -36.28 7.60 -20.97
N LYS A 61 -37.07 8.16 -20.08
CA LYS A 61 -38.52 8.18 -20.19
C LYS A 61 -39.06 9.46 -20.83
N ALA A 62 -38.18 10.43 -21.08
CA ALA A 62 -38.64 11.73 -21.60
C ALA A 62 -39.19 11.62 -22.99
N LYS A 63 -40.25 12.40 -23.27
CA LYS A 63 -40.85 12.45 -24.58
C LYS A 63 -39.90 13.09 -25.58
N SER A 64 -39.25 14.20 -25.20
CA SER A 64 -38.22 14.81 -26.00
C SER A 64 -36.86 14.62 -25.28
N LYS A 65 -36.11 13.63 -25.72
CA LYS A 65 -34.82 13.34 -25.10
C LYS A 65 -33.84 14.46 -25.31
N GLU A 66 -33.87 15.08 -26.50
CA GLU A 66 -32.96 16.17 -26.80
C GLU A 66 -33.18 17.37 -25.88
N ARG A 67 -34.44 17.73 -25.66
CA ARG A 67 -34.78 18.85 -24.80
C ARG A 67 -34.43 18.57 -23.36
N TYR A 68 -34.72 17.36 -22.89
CA TYR A 68 -34.38 16.96 -21.52
C TYR A 68 -32.87 16.96 -21.32
N ARG A 69 -32.12 16.41 -22.29
CA ARG A 69 -30.67 16.37 -22.22
C ARG A 69 -30.07 17.77 -22.13
N ALA A 70 -30.62 18.70 -22.95
CA ALA A 70 -30.14 20.08 -22.94
C ALA A 70 -30.27 20.74 -21.57
N GLY A 71 -31.31 20.40 -20.83
CA GLY A 71 -31.52 20.95 -19.50
C GLY A 71 -30.77 20.22 -18.39
N HIS A 72 -30.29 19.00 -18.63
CA HIS A 72 -29.67 18.16 -17.61
C HIS A 72 -28.36 17.53 -18.10
N GLU A 73 -27.70 18.18 -19.01
CA GLU A 73 -26.56 17.61 -19.72
C GLU A 73 -25.45 17.14 -18.78
N ARG A 74 -25.12 17.97 -17.80
CA ARG A 74 -24.05 17.62 -16.86
C ARG A 74 -24.31 16.30 -16.14
N ASP A 75 -25.51 16.15 -15.58
CA ASP A 75 -25.84 14.94 -14.81
C ASP A 75 -25.94 13.73 -15.71
N ILE A 76 -26.43 13.91 -16.95
CA ILE A 76 -26.50 12.80 -17.90
C ILE A 76 -25.10 12.34 -18.29
N ILE A 77 -24.20 13.28 -18.58
CA ILE A 77 -22.82 12.98 -18.94
C ILE A 77 -22.12 12.27 -17.78
N LEU A 78 -22.31 12.78 -16.54
CA LEU A 78 -21.71 12.17 -15.37
C LEU A 78 -22.21 10.76 -15.15
N HIS A 79 -23.51 10.54 -15.35
CA HIS A 79 -24.09 9.22 -15.19
C HIS A 79 -23.54 8.24 -16.22
N GLU A 80 -23.48 8.66 -17.48
CA GLU A 80 -22.96 7.83 -18.56
C GLU A 80 -21.49 7.48 -18.32
N ALA A 81 -20.71 8.44 -17.83
CA ALA A 81 -19.30 8.21 -17.53
C ALA A 81 -19.14 7.23 -16.37
N ALA A 82 -19.93 7.40 -15.30
CA ALA A 82 -19.89 6.50 -14.16
C ALA A 82 -20.31 5.09 -14.55
N ALA A 83 -21.37 4.97 -15.34
CA ALA A 83 -21.85 3.67 -15.81
C ALA A 83 -20.79 2.96 -16.64
N LYS A 84 -20.12 3.71 -17.53
CA LYS A 84 -19.06 3.15 -18.37
C LYS A 84 -17.88 2.69 -17.52
N ALA A 85 -17.49 3.51 -16.54
CA ALA A 85 -16.37 3.16 -15.66
C ALA A 85 -16.66 1.90 -14.85
N LEU A 86 -17.89 1.78 -14.34
CA LEU A 86 -18.30 0.59 -13.58
C LEU A 86 -18.32 -0.64 -14.48
N LYS A 87 -18.80 -0.50 -15.69
CA LYS A 87 -18.83 -1.60 -16.66
C LYS A 87 -17.41 -2.05 -17.00
N THR A 88 -16.52 -1.09 -17.25
CA THR A 88 -15.12 -1.39 -17.55
C THR A 88 -14.44 -2.11 -16.40
N ALA A 89 -14.83 -1.79 -15.16
CA ALA A 89 -14.30 -2.44 -13.97
C ALA A 89 -14.92 -3.83 -13.74
N GLY A 90 -15.83 -4.27 -14.61
CA GLY A 90 -16.47 -5.58 -14.47
C GLY A 90 -17.61 -5.61 -13.47
N ILE A 91 -18.13 -4.45 -13.07
CA ILE A 91 -19.22 -4.36 -12.10
C ILE A 91 -20.54 -4.54 -12.85
N THR A 92 -21.19 -5.67 -12.62
CA THR A 92 -22.49 -5.94 -13.26
C THR A 92 -23.66 -5.56 -12.35
N LYS A 93 -23.43 -5.60 -11.04
CA LYS A 93 -24.43 -5.23 -10.06
C LYS A 93 -23.83 -4.16 -9.16
N LEU A 94 -24.55 -3.08 -8.96
CA LEU A 94 -24.04 -1.95 -8.18
C LEU A 94 -23.78 -2.37 -6.73
N PRO A 95 -22.57 -2.18 -6.23
CA PRO A 95 -22.24 -2.55 -4.84
C PRO A 95 -22.94 -1.63 -3.85
N ASN A 96 -23.18 -2.15 -2.66
CA ASN A 96 -23.76 -1.37 -1.58
C ASN A 96 -22.69 -0.38 -1.05
N PRO A 97 -23.00 0.93 -1.03
CA PRO A 97 -22.00 1.90 -0.55
C PRO A 97 -21.54 1.67 0.88
N ALA A 98 -22.43 1.19 1.76
CA ALA A 98 -22.06 0.93 3.15
C ALA A 98 -21.06 -0.23 3.23
N THR A 99 -21.24 -1.25 2.40
CA THR A 99 -20.30 -2.37 2.34
C THR A 99 -18.94 -1.90 1.84
N LEU A 100 -18.93 -1.05 0.79
CA LEU A 100 -17.69 -0.50 0.26
C LEU A 100 -16.97 0.34 1.31
N GLN A 101 -17.71 1.12 2.08
CA GLN A 101 -17.12 1.95 3.13
C GLN A 101 -16.47 1.09 4.20
N LYS A 102 -17.11 0.00 4.60
CA LYS A 102 -16.54 -0.92 5.59
C LYS A 102 -15.27 -1.59 5.07
N GLU A 103 -15.29 -1.99 3.81
CA GLU A 103 -14.11 -2.60 3.19
C GLU A 103 -12.96 -1.61 3.13
N TYR A 104 -13.27 -0.36 2.80
CA TYR A 104 -12.27 0.70 2.72
C TYR A 104 -11.64 0.93 4.10
N GLU A 105 -12.48 1.01 5.13
CA GLU A 105 -12.00 1.20 6.50
C GLU A 105 -11.15 0.03 6.97
N ALA A 106 -11.54 -1.19 6.61
CA ALA A 106 -10.75 -2.37 6.95
C ALA A 106 -9.37 -2.33 6.28
N LEU A 107 -9.32 -1.89 5.02
CA LEU A 107 -8.04 -1.73 4.31
C LEU A 107 -7.19 -0.64 4.93
N GLN A 108 -7.79 0.46 5.39
CA GLN A 108 -7.06 1.52 6.08
C GLN A 108 -6.45 1.00 7.38
N ALA A 109 -7.22 0.23 8.14
CA ALA A 109 -6.71 -0.36 9.38
C ALA A 109 -5.56 -1.33 9.08
N GLN A 110 -5.68 -2.11 8.03
CA GLN A 110 -4.62 -3.03 7.61
C GLN A 110 -3.37 -2.26 7.22
N LYS A 111 -3.53 -1.16 6.50
CA LYS A 111 -2.42 -0.30 6.11
C LYS A 111 -1.69 0.24 7.33
N GLU A 112 -2.43 0.72 8.32
CA GLU A 112 -1.83 1.26 9.54
C GLU A 112 -1.05 0.20 10.31
N ALA A 113 -1.61 -1.00 10.40
CA ALA A 113 -0.92 -2.12 11.06
C ALA A 113 0.36 -2.49 10.32
N LEU A 114 0.31 -2.53 8.99
CA LEU A 114 1.49 -2.83 8.18
C LEU A 114 2.57 -1.75 8.31
N TYR A 115 2.17 -0.48 8.39
CA TYR A 115 3.13 0.60 8.59
C TYR A 115 3.83 0.48 9.94
N ALA A 116 3.09 0.13 11.00
CA ALA A 116 3.67 -0.06 12.32
C ALA A 116 4.68 -1.22 12.29
N ASP A 117 4.30 -2.34 11.67
CA ASP A 117 5.18 -3.49 11.54
C ASP A 117 6.42 -3.16 10.71
N TYR A 118 6.22 -2.45 9.61
CA TYR A 118 7.32 -2.05 8.74
C TYR A 118 8.33 -1.18 9.49
N GLY A 119 7.84 -0.22 10.28
CA GLY A 119 8.70 0.64 11.09
C GLY A 119 9.53 -0.15 12.09
N LYS A 120 8.90 -1.13 12.75
CA LYS A 120 9.61 -2.01 13.70
C LYS A 120 10.67 -2.85 13.01
N LEU A 121 10.34 -3.39 11.85
CA LEU A 121 11.27 -4.23 11.10
C LEU A 121 12.45 -3.41 10.57
N LYS A 122 12.20 -2.20 10.08
CA LYS A 122 13.28 -1.32 9.63
C LYS A 122 14.21 -0.96 10.76
N LYS A 123 13.66 -0.70 11.95
CA LYS A 123 14.47 -0.41 13.12
C LYS A 123 15.33 -1.63 13.49
N LYS A 124 14.75 -2.82 13.43
CA LYS A 124 15.48 -4.05 13.72
C LYS A 124 16.62 -4.27 12.74
N VAL A 125 16.37 -4.06 11.46
CA VAL A 125 17.40 -4.19 10.43
C VAL A 125 18.56 -3.27 10.74
N ARG A 126 18.27 -2.00 11.08
CA ARG A 126 19.34 -1.04 11.42
C ARG A 126 20.12 -1.48 12.64
N GLU A 127 19.44 -1.98 13.67
CA GLU A 127 20.10 -2.42 14.89
C GLU A 127 21.02 -3.60 14.62
N TYR A 128 20.56 -4.56 13.84
CA TYR A 128 21.37 -5.72 13.49
C TYR A 128 22.54 -5.32 12.60
N ASP A 129 22.34 -4.39 11.68
CA ASP A 129 23.42 -3.92 10.83
C ASP A 129 24.52 -3.26 11.66
N VAL A 130 24.15 -2.47 12.66
CA VAL A 130 25.12 -1.84 13.56
C VAL A 130 25.91 -2.90 14.33
N ILE A 131 25.21 -3.92 14.84
CA ILE A 131 25.85 -5.01 15.56
C ILE A 131 26.84 -5.72 14.63
N LYS A 132 26.40 -6.01 13.41
CA LYS A 132 27.24 -6.68 12.43
C LYS A 132 28.50 -5.86 12.12
N GLN A 133 28.32 -4.57 11.91
CA GLN A 133 29.45 -3.67 11.62
C GLN A 133 30.43 -3.65 12.80
N ASN A 134 29.92 -3.64 14.03
CA ASN A 134 30.77 -3.66 15.20
C ASN A 134 31.56 -4.96 15.30
N ILE A 135 30.90 -6.08 15.01
CA ILE A 135 31.58 -7.37 15.02
C ILE A 135 32.65 -7.44 13.93
N ASP A 136 32.30 -7.00 12.73
CA ASP A 136 33.24 -6.99 11.62
C ASP A 136 34.47 -6.15 11.97
N SER A 137 34.25 -5.00 12.58
CA SER A 137 35.32 -4.11 13.00
C SER A 137 36.22 -4.79 14.04
N ILE A 138 35.61 -5.44 15.03
CA ILE A 138 36.35 -6.15 16.06
C ILE A 138 37.21 -7.27 15.45
N LEU A 139 36.63 -8.02 14.54
CA LEU A 139 37.38 -9.10 13.90
C LEU A 139 38.55 -8.60 13.09
N GLN A 140 38.37 -7.50 12.37
CA GLN A 140 39.46 -6.89 11.62
C GLN A 140 40.52 -6.31 12.53
N THR A 141 40.11 -5.63 13.60
CA THR A 141 41.04 -5.06 14.56
C THR A 141 41.84 -6.15 15.23
N GLY A 142 41.21 -7.28 15.51
CA GLY A 142 41.89 -8.42 16.06
C GLY A 142 43.02 -8.94 15.17
N LYS A 143 42.87 -8.75 13.86
CA LYS A 143 43.91 -9.19 12.94
C LYS A 143 44.96 -8.10 12.74
N GLN A 144 44.61 -6.85 12.82
CA GLN A 144 45.53 -5.73 12.59
C GLN A 144 45.32 -4.69 13.66
N PRO A 145 45.87 -4.90 14.79
CA PRO A 145 45.58 -4.07 15.94
C PRO A 145 45.80 -2.61 15.75
N GLU A 146 46.72 -2.26 14.93
CA GLU A 146 46.98 -0.93 14.84
C GLU A 146 46.15 -0.19 13.98
N ARG A 147 45.54 -0.75 13.18
CA ARG A 147 44.88 -0.06 12.28
C ARG A 147 43.80 0.65 12.77
N GLY A 148 43.31 0.35 13.49
CA GLY A 148 42.20 0.97 13.91
C GLY A 148 42.15 2.27 14.22
N LYS A 149 42.92 2.83 14.24
CA LYS A 149 42.85 3.97 14.58
C LYS A 149 43.06 4.90 13.73
N GLU A 150 43.70 4.85 13.19
CA GLU A 150 43.97 5.68 12.42
C GLU A 150 43.37 5.84 11.40
N THR A 151 43.26 5.62 11.14
CA THR A 151 42.80 5.71 10.09
C THR A 151 41.59 5.97 9.95
N GLU A 152 41.31 6.13 10.48
CA GLU A 152 40.34 6.24 10.22
C GLU A 152 39.82 7.10 10.30
N ARG A 153 40.27 7.56 10.70
CA ARG A 153 40.03 8.29 10.69
C ARG A 153 40.35 8.80 10.26
N GLY A 154 40.86 8.69 10.45
CA GLY A 154 41.17 8.85 10.04
C GLY A 154 41.33 9.11 9.95
#